data_760786722029287931e562bf2839ce0d
#
_entry.id   760786722029287931e562bf2839ce0d
#
_cell.length_a   1.000
_cell.length_b   1.000
_cell.length_c   1.000
_cell.angle_alpha   90.00
_cell.angle_beta   90.00
_cell.angle_gamma   90.00
#
_symmetry.space_group_name_H-M   'P 1'
#
loop_
_entity.id
_entity.type
_entity.pdbx_description
1 polymer ?
#
loop_
_entity_poly.entity_id
_entity_poly.type
_entity_poly.pdbx_seq_one_letter_code
_entity_poly.pdbx_strand_id
1 'polypeptide(L)'
;MFIGHFGVAFAAKKVAPETSLGTLILAAQFLDFLWPFFLLLGIEHVRIAPGITRVSPLDFTDYPISHSLLMAIVWALVLGAMYYALRRNMRSAWVVGAAVLSHWVLDFIVHRPDLQLYPGGSARVGLGLWNSWMATIAAEVFCFGAGLWIYLSCTRARDNAGRYGFWALAAFLFFGWLSTLFAGAPPGVTALAWGGMAMWLVAPWGWWADSHRAIAHST
;
A
#
# COMPACT_ATOMS: atom_id res chain seq x y z
N MET A 1 4.74 -5.93 -0.06
CA MET A 1 5.67 -4.83 0.34
C MET A 1 4.97 -4.02 1.42
N PHE A 2 5.64 -3.16 2.20
CA PHE A 2 4.93 -2.35 3.21
C PHE A 2 4.98 -0.85 2.85
N ILE A 3 6.09 -0.15 3.19
CA ILE A 3 6.18 1.30 2.89
C ILE A 3 6.35 1.61 1.41
N GLY A 4 6.80 0.66 0.62
CA GLY A 4 6.90 0.84 -0.83
C GLY A 4 5.57 1.19 -1.50
N HIS A 5 4.45 0.60 -1.06
CA HIS A 5 3.11 0.95 -1.57
C HIS A 5 2.76 2.42 -1.27
N PHE A 6 3.10 2.92 -0.07
CA PHE A 6 2.92 4.34 0.25
C PHE A 6 3.81 5.24 -0.61
N GLY A 7 5.01 4.76 -0.96
CA GLY A 7 5.89 5.45 -1.92
C GLY A 7 5.21 5.68 -3.27
N VAL A 8 4.51 4.67 -3.79
CA VAL A 8 3.72 4.80 -5.02
C VAL A 8 2.58 5.81 -4.85
N ALA A 9 1.86 5.78 -3.71
CA ALA A 9 0.81 6.75 -3.41
C ALA A 9 1.36 8.19 -3.41
N PHE A 10 2.52 8.42 -2.80
CA PHE A 10 3.19 9.72 -2.79
C PHE A 10 3.57 10.17 -4.21
N ALA A 11 4.21 9.29 -4.99
CA ALA A 11 4.64 9.59 -6.36
C ALA A 11 3.46 9.88 -7.29
N ALA A 12 2.34 9.19 -7.12
CA ALA A 12 1.13 9.34 -7.93
C ALA A 12 0.55 10.76 -7.87
N LYS A 13 0.81 11.53 -6.80
CA LYS A 13 0.40 12.93 -6.66
C LYS A 13 0.92 13.81 -7.79
N LYS A 14 2.14 13.56 -8.28
CA LYS A 14 2.71 14.31 -9.42
C LYS A 14 1.95 14.07 -10.72
N VAL A 15 1.43 12.86 -10.91
CA VAL A 15 0.69 12.48 -12.13
C VAL A 15 -0.79 12.88 -12.03
N ALA A 16 -1.38 12.82 -10.83
CA ALA A 16 -2.77 13.18 -10.56
C ALA A 16 -2.84 14.26 -9.46
N PRO A 17 -2.42 15.51 -9.73
CA PRO A 17 -2.29 16.55 -8.72
C PRO A 17 -3.61 16.94 -8.05
N GLU A 18 -4.74 16.78 -8.73
CA GLU A 18 -6.08 17.05 -8.20
C GLU A 18 -6.59 15.94 -7.25
N THR A 19 -5.99 14.75 -7.30
CA THR A 19 -6.37 13.65 -6.43
C THR A 19 -5.71 13.84 -5.07
N SER A 20 -6.50 13.77 -4.00
CA SER A 20 -5.96 13.89 -2.65
C SER A 20 -5.02 12.74 -2.30
N LEU A 21 -4.00 13.03 -1.46
CA LEU A 21 -3.07 12.00 -1.01
C LEU A 21 -3.77 10.84 -0.30
N GLY A 22 -4.80 11.10 0.51
CA GLY A 22 -5.55 10.04 1.18
C GLY A 22 -6.25 9.10 0.19
N THR A 23 -6.75 9.62 -0.94
CA THR A 23 -7.32 8.78 -2.02
C THR A 23 -6.24 7.95 -2.71
N LEU A 24 -5.06 8.51 -2.94
CA LEU A 24 -3.92 7.78 -3.52
C LEU A 24 -3.39 6.69 -2.58
N ILE A 25 -3.33 6.98 -1.27
CA ILE A 25 -3.02 5.99 -0.23
C ILE A 25 -4.06 4.87 -0.22
N LEU A 26 -5.36 5.22 -0.20
CA LEU A 26 -6.44 4.24 -0.24
C LEU A 26 -6.31 3.35 -1.48
N ALA A 27 -5.98 3.90 -2.64
CA ALA A 27 -5.82 3.13 -3.87
C ALA A 27 -4.59 2.22 -3.82
N ALA A 28 -3.43 2.76 -3.45
CA ALA A 28 -2.18 1.98 -3.42
C ALA A 28 -2.18 0.88 -2.34
N GLN A 29 -2.95 1.06 -1.27
CA GLN A 29 -3.09 0.12 -0.15
C GLN A 29 -4.39 -0.69 -0.19
N PHE A 30 -5.17 -0.58 -1.27
CA PHE A 30 -6.53 -1.11 -1.29
C PHE A 30 -6.60 -2.61 -1.00
N LEU A 31 -5.67 -3.39 -1.55
CA LEU A 31 -5.64 -4.83 -1.34
C LEU A 31 -5.36 -5.18 0.12
N ASP A 32 -4.40 -4.50 0.74
CA ASP A 32 -4.07 -4.63 2.17
C ASP A 32 -5.16 -4.07 3.09
N PHE A 33 -5.99 -3.15 2.62
CA PHE A 33 -7.15 -2.68 3.37
C PHE A 33 -8.31 -3.69 3.31
N LEU A 34 -8.47 -4.43 2.22
CA LEU A 34 -9.48 -5.49 2.11
C LEU A 34 -9.10 -6.74 2.89
N TRP A 35 -7.83 -7.14 2.83
CA TRP A 35 -7.36 -8.39 3.38
C TRP A 35 -7.71 -8.63 4.87
N PRO A 36 -7.54 -7.66 5.79
CA PRO A 36 -7.91 -7.85 7.20
C PRO A 36 -9.40 -8.16 7.41
N PHE A 37 -10.29 -7.58 6.59
CA PHE A 37 -11.71 -7.92 6.64
C PHE A 37 -11.95 -9.38 6.27
N PHE A 38 -11.31 -9.85 5.20
CA PHE A 38 -11.46 -11.22 4.76
C PHE A 38 -10.84 -12.23 5.74
N LEU A 39 -9.77 -11.85 6.44
CA LEU A 39 -9.22 -12.64 7.54
C LEU A 39 -10.21 -12.73 8.72
N LEU A 40 -10.80 -11.62 9.13
CA LEU A 40 -11.77 -11.61 10.24
C LEU A 40 -13.05 -12.38 9.91
N LEU A 41 -13.46 -12.38 8.64
CA LEU A 41 -14.62 -13.12 8.16
C LEU A 41 -14.31 -14.61 7.87
N GLY A 42 -13.05 -15.04 7.96
CA GLY A 42 -12.64 -16.38 7.64
C GLY A 42 -12.77 -16.74 6.15
N ILE A 43 -12.78 -15.73 5.27
CA ILE A 43 -12.84 -15.89 3.81
C ILE A 43 -11.45 -16.12 3.22
N GLU A 44 -10.44 -15.42 3.76
CA GLU A 44 -9.04 -15.57 3.38
C GLU A 44 -8.21 -16.06 4.58
N HIS A 45 -7.07 -16.67 4.29
CA HIS A 45 -6.32 -17.39 5.31
C HIS A 45 -4.82 -17.09 5.24
N VAL A 46 -4.23 -16.92 6.42
CA VAL A 46 -2.80 -16.79 6.63
C VAL A 46 -2.39 -17.61 7.86
N ARG A 47 -1.17 -18.13 7.89
CA ARG A 47 -0.58 -18.74 9.06
C ARG A 47 0.60 -17.94 9.55
N ILE A 48 0.79 -17.92 10.86
CA ILE A 48 2.00 -17.35 11.46
C ILE A 48 3.07 -18.46 11.41
N ALA A 49 4.12 -18.25 10.64
CA ALA A 49 5.20 -19.22 10.38
C ALA A 49 6.57 -18.54 10.48
N PRO A 50 7.08 -18.31 11.71
CA PRO A 50 8.38 -17.68 11.91
C PRO A 50 9.49 -18.40 11.15
N GLY A 51 10.30 -17.64 10.41
CA GLY A 51 11.41 -18.20 9.64
C GLY A 51 11.05 -18.69 8.24
N ILE A 52 9.78 -18.57 7.79
CA ILE A 52 9.36 -18.95 6.43
C ILE A 52 10.03 -18.07 5.37
N THR A 53 10.31 -16.82 5.70
CA THR A 53 11.23 -15.92 4.99
C THR A 53 12.15 -15.23 6.00
N ARG A 54 13.14 -14.45 5.51
CA ARG A 54 14.01 -13.66 6.38
C ARG A 54 13.30 -12.46 7.00
N VAL A 55 12.29 -11.90 6.32
CA VAL A 55 11.65 -10.63 6.68
C VAL A 55 10.23 -10.84 7.19
N SER A 56 9.40 -11.62 6.48
CA SER A 56 8.01 -11.84 6.87
C SER A 56 7.82 -13.21 7.52
N PRO A 57 7.16 -13.27 8.69
CA PRO A 57 6.80 -14.53 9.36
C PRO A 57 5.44 -15.07 8.89
N LEU A 58 4.89 -14.56 7.79
CA LEU A 58 3.55 -14.88 7.33
C LEU A 58 3.58 -15.88 6.17
N ASP A 59 2.82 -16.95 6.33
CA ASP A 59 2.54 -17.94 5.29
C ASP A 59 1.16 -17.66 4.71
N PHE A 60 1.12 -17.01 3.56
CA PHE A 60 -0.11 -16.66 2.85
C PHE A 60 -0.65 -17.89 2.14
N THR A 61 -1.59 -18.58 2.78
CA THR A 61 -2.08 -19.88 2.31
C THR A 61 -3.21 -19.74 1.29
N ASP A 62 -4.11 -18.78 1.49
CA ASP A 62 -5.25 -18.54 0.61
C ASP A 62 -5.78 -17.11 0.77
N TYR A 63 -5.59 -16.28 -0.27
CA TYR A 63 -6.02 -14.86 -0.28
C TYR A 63 -6.38 -14.39 -1.71
N PRO A 64 -7.30 -15.14 -2.37
CA PRO A 64 -7.57 -14.98 -3.79
C PRO A 64 -8.39 -13.73 -4.14
N ILE A 65 -9.20 -13.22 -3.20
CA ILE A 65 -10.12 -12.10 -3.46
C ILE A 65 -9.41 -10.76 -3.29
N SER A 66 -8.54 -10.65 -2.29
CA SER A 66 -7.73 -9.45 -2.10
C SER A 66 -6.55 -9.40 -3.07
N HIS A 67 -5.75 -10.49 -3.18
CA HIS A 67 -4.40 -10.44 -3.77
C HIS A 67 -4.18 -11.31 -5.01
N SER A 68 -5.20 -11.93 -5.64
CA SER A 68 -4.93 -12.52 -6.96
C SER A 68 -4.80 -11.43 -8.03
N LEU A 69 -3.99 -11.69 -9.08
CA LEU A 69 -3.80 -10.74 -10.17
C LEU A 69 -5.12 -10.35 -10.83
N LEU A 70 -5.99 -11.34 -11.09
CA LEU A 70 -7.31 -11.09 -11.67
C LEU A 70 -8.13 -10.14 -10.80
N MET A 71 -8.16 -10.38 -9.49
CA MET A 71 -8.93 -9.52 -8.59
C MET A 71 -8.28 -8.16 -8.39
N ALA A 72 -6.94 -8.07 -8.41
CA ALA A 72 -6.26 -6.77 -8.41
C ALA A 72 -6.65 -5.92 -9.63
N ILE A 73 -6.79 -6.54 -10.83
CA ILE A 73 -7.31 -5.88 -12.03
C ILE A 73 -8.77 -5.46 -11.84
N VAL A 74 -9.62 -6.35 -11.31
CA VAL A 74 -11.04 -6.03 -11.04
C VAL A 74 -11.14 -4.85 -10.07
N TRP A 75 -10.42 -4.87 -8.96
CA TRP A 75 -10.41 -3.77 -7.99
C TRP A 75 -9.87 -2.46 -8.58
N ALA A 76 -8.84 -2.54 -9.42
CA ALA A 76 -8.30 -1.38 -10.13
C ALA A 76 -9.37 -0.74 -11.04
N LEU A 77 -10.11 -1.55 -11.80
CA LEU A 77 -11.19 -1.08 -12.66
C LEU A 77 -12.36 -0.51 -11.84
N VAL A 78 -12.76 -1.18 -10.76
CA VAL A 78 -13.84 -0.73 -9.87
C VAL A 78 -13.51 0.61 -9.23
N LEU A 79 -12.33 0.75 -8.61
CA LEU A 79 -11.94 2.01 -7.97
C LEU A 79 -11.73 3.13 -8.98
N GLY A 80 -11.11 2.83 -10.12
CA GLY A 80 -10.93 3.79 -11.20
C GLY A 80 -12.28 4.29 -11.76
N ALA A 81 -13.22 3.37 -12.03
CA ALA A 81 -14.56 3.71 -12.51
C ALA A 81 -15.35 4.51 -11.46
N MET A 82 -15.29 4.10 -10.19
CA MET A 82 -15.93 4.82 -9.09
C MET A 82 -15.37 6.23 -8.94
N TYR A 83 -14.05 6.40 -9.00
CA TYR A 83 -13.41 7.70 -8.97
C TYR A 83 -13.87 8.56 -10.16
N TYR A 84 -13.92 8.02 -11.37
CA TYR A 84 -14.41 8.72 -12.54
C TYR A 84 -15.88 9.14 -12.40
N ALA A 85 -16.73 8.26 -11.90
CA ALA A 85 -18.14 8.57 -11.68
C ALA A 85 -18.33 9.76 -10.71
N LEU A 86 -17.50 9.84 -9.66
CA LEU A 86 -17.57 10.87 -8.62
C LEU A 86 -16.89 12.18 -9.02
N ARG A 87 -15.76 12.14 -9.74
CA ARG A 87 -14.90 13.29 -9.99
C ARG A 87 -14.84 13.74 -11.45
N ARG A 88 -15.31 12.90 -12.39
CA ARG A 88 -15.31 13.16 -13.84
C ARG A 88 -13.93 13.51 -14.42
N ASN A 89 -12.87 13.02 -13.76
CA ASN A 89 -11.47 13.22 -14.17
C ASN A 89 -10.88 11.87 -14.60
N MET A 90 -10.79 11.65 -15.92
CA MET A 90 -10.32 10.40 -16.51
C MET A 90 -8.84 10.14 -16.20
N ARG A 91 -7.98 11.15 -16.24
CA ARG A 91 -6.55 11.01 -15.92
C ARG A 91 -6.36 10.49 -14.49
N SER A 92 -7.02 11.12 -13.54
CA SER A 92 -6.96 10.70 -12.14
C SER A 92 -7.57 9.31 -11.92
N ALA A 93 -8.65 8.97 -12.64
CA ALA A 93 -9.24 7.63 -12.58
C ALA A 93 -8.26 6.53 -13.01
N TRP A 94 -7.52 6.75 -14.10
CA TRP A 94 -6.46 5.83 -14.53
C TRP A 94 -5.33 5.72 -13.51
N VAL A 95 -4.93 6.83 -12.88
CA VAL A 95 -3.89 6.83 -11.84
C VAL A 95 -4.35 6.08 -10.60
N VAL A 96 -5.62 6.24 -10.18
CA VAL A 96 -6.21 5.48 -9.07
C VAL A 96 -6.21 3.98 -9.39
N GLY A 97 -6.67 3.58 -10.57
CA GLY A 97 -6.63 2.17 -10.99
C GLY A 97 -5.20 1.62 -11.04
N ALA A 98 -4.27 2.37 -11.64
CA ALA A 98 -2.85 1.99 -11.69
C ALA A 98 -2.22 1.86 -10.30
N ALA A 99 -2.59 2.71 -9.35
CA ALA A 99 -2.13 2.63 -7.96
C ALA A 99 -2.62 1.34 -7.27
N VAL A 100 -3.87 0.92 -7.51
CA VAL A 100 -4.36 -0.39 -7.03
C VAL A 100 -3.56 -1.53 -7.64
N LEU A 101 -3.35 -1.53 -8.95
CA LEU A 101 -2.63 -2.61 -9.63
C LEU A 101 -1.16 -2.65 -9.24
N SER A 102 -0.54 -1.50 -8.97
CA SER A 102 0.86 -1.42 -8.52
C SER A 102 1.10 -2.16 -7.22
N HIS A 103 0.09 -2.30 -6.36
CA HIS A 103 0.18 -3.09 -5.14
C HIS A 103 0.57 -4.54 -5.47
N TRP A 104 -0.19 -5.19 -6.34
CA TRP A 104 0.10 -6.56 -6.74
C TRP A 104 1.48 -6.71 -7.38
N VAL A 105 1.89 -5.73 -8.21
CA VAL A 105 3.21 -5.75 -8.86
C VAL A 105 4.34 -5.67 -7.83
N LEU A 106 4.22 -4.81 -6.83
CA LEU A 106 5.22 -4.68 -5.77
C LEU A 106 5.25 -5.93 -4.87
N ASP A 107 4.09 -6.53 -4.62
CA ASP A 107 4.01 -7.78 -3.87
C ASP A 107 4.59 -8.96 -4.64
N PHE A 108 4.41 -9.02 -5.95
CA PHE A 108 5.06 -10.02 -6.79
C PHE A 108 6.60 -10.00 -6.64
N ILE A 109 7.19 -8.81 -6.41
CA ILE A 109 8.63 -8.69 -6.19
C ILE A 109 9.05 -9.25 -4.82
N VAL A 110 8.27 -9.00 -3.77
CA VAL A 110 8.70 -9.33 -2.40
C VAL A 110 8.24 -10.70 -1.92
N HIS A 111 7.04 -11.11 -2.32
CA HIS A 111 6.48 -12.39 -1.91
C HIS A 111 7.28 -13.58 -2.47
N ARG A 112 7.35 -14.65 -1.68
CA ARG A 112 7.72 -15.96 -2.22
C ARG A 112 6.62 -16.41 -3.22
N PRO A 113 6.77 -17.52 -3.98
CA PRO A 113 5.72 -18.00 -4.89
C PRO A 113 4.46 -18.45 -4.13
N ASP A 114 3.66 -17.48 -3.64
CA ASP A 114 2.40 -17.69 -2.94
C ASP A 114 1.24 -16.84 -3.50
N LEU A 115 1.53 -15.82 -4.33
CA LEU A 115 0.49 -15.00 -5.00
C LEU A 115 -0.24 -15.80 -6.08
N GLN A 116 -1.56 -15.80 -6.01
CA GLN A 116 -2.43 -16.42 -7.02
C GLN A 116 -2.59 -15.54 -8.26
N LEU A 117 -2.70 -16.16 -9.43
CA LEU A 117 -3.05 -15.42 -10.64
C LEU A 117 -4.57 -15.16 -10.74
N TYR A 118 -5.38 -16.09 -10.26
CA TYR A 118 -6.84 -15.96 -10.21
C TYR A 118 -7.44 -16.83 -9.10
N PRO A 119 -8.65 -16.52 -8.60
CA PRO A 119 -9.32 -17.32 -7.58
C PRO A 119 -9.49 -18.78 -8.02
N GLY A 120 -9.11 -19.72 -7.14
CA GLY A 120 -9.15 -21.15 -7.43
C GLY A 120 -8.02 -21.67 -8.32
N GLY A 121 -7.13 -20.83 -8.81
CA GLY A 121 -5.96 -21.23 -9.58
C GLY A 121 -4.90 -21.89 -8.72
N SER A 122 -4.22 -22.92 -9.26
CA SER A 122 -3.12 -23.60 -8.57
C SER A 122 -1.76 -22.89 -8.74
N ALA A 123 -1.62 -22.10 -9.80
CA ALA A 123 -0.37 -21.38 -10.07
C ALA A 123 -0.11 -20.31 -9.01
N ARG A 124 1.09 -20.34 -8.45
CA ARG A 124 1.58 -19.37 -7.47
C ARG A 124 2.83 -18.70 -8.02
N VAL A 125 2.90 -17.37 -7.88
CA VAL A 125 4.02 -16.56 -8.38
C VAL A 125 4.57 -15.66 -7.29
N GLY A 126 5.81 -15.19 -7.48
CA GLY A 126 6.53 -14.29 -6.58
C GLY A 126 8.03 -14.44 -6.74
N LEU A 127 8.78 -13.34 -6.62
CA LEU A 127 10.24 -13.33 -6.80
C LEU A 127 11.00 -13.58 -5.49
N GLY A 128 10.34 -13.52 -4.33
CA GLY A 128 10.88 -13.92 -3.04
C GLY A 128 11.90 -12.96 -2.43
N LEU A 129 11.79 -11.66 -2.70
CA LEU A 129 12.74 -10.67 -2.15
C LEU A 129 12.79 -10.68 -0.63
N TRP A 130 11.70 -11.08 0.06
CA TRP A 130 11.66 -11.26 1.54
C TRP A 130 12.66 -12.31 2.07
N ASN A 131 13.27 -13.10 1.20
CA ASN A 131 14.37 -14.00 1.60
C ASN A 131 15.71 -13.26 1.78
N SER A 132 15.80 -11.98 1.41
CA SER A 132 16.99 -11.14 1.59
C SER A 132 16.66 -9.87 2.38
N TRP A 133 17.20 -9.76 3.59
CA TRP A 133 17.08 -8.54 4.43
C TRP A 133 17.54 -7.29 3.69
N MET A 134 18.75 -7.33 3.15
CA MET A 134 19.35 -6.16 2.49
C MET A 134 18.55 -5.73 1.27
N ALA A 135 18.14 -6.69 0.43
CA ALA A 135 17.38 -6.38 -0.77
C ALA A 135 15.97 -5.83 -0.43
N THR A 136 15.30 -6.39 0.57
CA THR A 136 14.00 -5.90 1.03
C THR A 136 14.10 -4.48 1.58
N ILE A 137 15.05 -4.22 2.48
CA ILE A 137 15.25 -2.89 3.06
C ILE A 137 15.59 -1.88 1.95
N ALA A 138 16.49 -2.23 1.03
CA ALA A 138 16.87 -1.35 -0.07
C ALA A 138 15.66 -1.01 -0.97
N ALA A 139 14.84 -2.00 -1.35
CA ALA A 139 13.66 -1.79 -2.18
C ALA A 139 12.59 -0.94 -1.47
N GLU A 140 12.29 -1.25 -0.21
CA GLU A 140 11.31 -0.50 0.60
C GLU A 140 11.74 0.96 0.79
N VAL A 141 12.98 1.20 1.21
CA VAL A 141 13.53 2.55 1.43
C VAL A 141 13.63 3.32 0.11
N PHE A 142 14.03 2.66 -0.98
CA PHE A 142 14.09 3.29 -2.29
C PHE A 142 12.71 3.72 -2.76
N CYS A 143 11.72 2.82 -2.76
CA CYS A 143 10.37 3.14 -3.22
C CYS A 143 9.74 4.25 -2.37
N PHE A 144 9.85 4.14 -1.04
CA PHE A 144 9.31 5.14 -0.12
C PHE A 144 10.01 6.49 -0.24
N GLY A 145 11.34 6.49 -0.26
CA GLY A 145 12.15 7.72 -0.37
C GLY A 145 11.95 8.44 -1.70
N ALA A 146 11.92 7.70 -2.81
CA ALA A 146 11.64 8.24 -4.13
C ALA A 146 10.22 8.85 -4.19
N GLY A 147 9.21 8.13 -3.68
CA GLY A 147 7.85 8.63 -3.60
C GLY A 147 7.72 9.89 -2.74
N LEU A 148 8.37 9.90 -1.57
CA LEU A 148 8.42 11.04 -0.67
C LEU A 148 9.06 12.26 -1.35
N TRP A 149 10.19 12.06 -2.02
CA TRP A 149 10.87 13.11 -2.78
C TRP A 149 9.99 13.68 -3.89
N ILE A 150 9.33 12.82 -4.67
CA ILE A 150 8.41 13.24 -5.76
C ILE A 150 7.24 14.05 -5.17
N TYR A 151 6.61 13.59 -4.08
CA TYR A 151 5.52 14.30 -3.43
C TYR A 151 5.94 15.69 -2.95
N LEU A 152 7.09 15.79 -2.29
CA LEU A 152 7.62 17.06 -1.78
C LEU A 152 8.05 17.99 -2.91
N SER A 153 8.50 17.46 -4.05
CA SER A 153 8.87 18.28 -5.21
C SER A 153 7.66 18.94 -5.89
N CYS A 154 6.48 18.29 -5.81
CA CYS A 154 5.27 18.79 -6.48
C CYS A 154 4.24 19.42 -5.54
N THR A 155 4.52 19.48 -4.23
CA THR A 155 3.60 20.08 -3.25
C THR A 155 4.33 21.02 -2.28
N ARG A 156 3.60 22.03 -1.73
CA ARG A 156 4.09 22.95 -0.69
C ARG A 156 3.08 23.00 0.45
N ALA A 157 3.57 23.01 1.69
CA ALA A 157 2.72 23.23 2.85
C ALA A 157 2.17 24.66 2.84
N ARG A 158 0.88 24.83 3.11
CA ARG A 158 0.20 26.12 3.26
C ARG A 158 0.35 26.67 4.68
N ASP A 159 0.50 25.76 5.65
CA ASP A 159 0.54 26.06 7.07
C ASP A 159 1.33 24.97 7.85
N ASN A 160 1.39 25.13 9.17
CA ASN A 160 2.05 24.18 10.05
C ASN A 160 1.37 22.79 10.06
N ALA A 161 0.05 22.70 9.88
CA ALA A 161 -0.66 21.44 9.78
C ALA A 161 -0.22 20.66 8.55
N GLY A 162 -0.13 21.31 7.38
CA GLY A 162 0.36 20.71 6.14
C GLY A 162 1.85 20.34 6.19
N ARG A 163 2.65 21.07 6.99
CA ARG A 163 4.07 20.76 7.18
C ARG A 163 4.26 19.59 8.14
N TYR A 164 3.82 19.77 9.37
CA TYR A 164 4.09 18.80 10.43
C TYR A 164 3.18 17.57 10.35
N GLY A 165 1.92 17.74 9.94
CA GLY A 165 0.99 16.63 9.75
C GLY A 165 1.45 15.65 8.69
N PHE A 166 2.01 16.15 7.56
CA PHE A 166 2.59 15.29 6.54
C PHE A 166 3.87 14.59 7.02
N TRP A 167 4.79 15.31 7.68
CA TRP A 167 6.01 14.70 8.20
C TRP A 167 5.73 13.69 9.32
N ALA A 168 4.72 13.96 10.16
CA ALA A 168 4.27 13.00 11.17
C ALA A 168 3.71 11.72 10.54
N LEU A 169 2.93 11.85 9.45
CA LEU A 169 2.46 10.70 8.66
C LEU A 169 3.64 9.90 8.08
N ALA A 170 4.58 10.58 7.42
CA ALA A 170 5.74 9.91 6.82
C ALA A 170 6.61 9.21 7.86
N ALA A 171 6.84 9.87 9.01
CA ALA A 171 7.58 9.30 10.14
C ALA A 171 6.82 8.09 10.74
N PHE A 172 5.51 8.19 10.95
CA PHE A 172 4.68 7.09 11.44
C PHE A 172 4.79 5.86 10.54
N LEU A 173 4.68 6.04 9.23
CA LEU A 173 4.80 4.94 8.26
C LEU A 173 6.20 4.33 8.29
N PHE A 174 7.23 5.16 8.28
CA PHE A 174 8.62 4.70 8.27
C PHE A 174 8.98 3.94 9.55
N PHE A 175 8.71 4.52 10.73
CA PHE A 175 9.03 3.90 12.01
C PHE A 175 8.10 2.72 12.32
N GLY A 176 6.84 2.77 11.87
CA GLY A 176 5.93 1.64 11.92
C GLY A 176 6.47 0.44 11.15
N TRP A 177 6.89 0.65 9.91
CA TRP A 177 7.56 -0.39 9.12
C TRP A 177 8.88 -0.85 9.76
N LEU A 178 9.72 0.09 10.18
CA LEU A 178 11.00 -0.24 10.80
C LEU A 178 10.80 -1.12 12.03
N SER A 179 9.77 -0.85 12.83
CA SER A 179 9.44 -1.66 14.01
C SER A 179 9.10 -3.11 13.63
N THR A 180 8.45 -3.35 12.48
CA THR A 180 8.10 -4.71 12.04
C THR A 180 9.32 -5.57 11.75
N LEU A 181 10.45 -4.96 11.41
CA LEU A 181 11.69 -5.68 11.14
C LEU A 181 12.32 -6.28 12.42
N PHE A 182 12.04 -5.68 13.57
CA PHE A 182 12.61 -6.08 14.87
C PHE A 182 11.53 -6.69 15.79
N ALA A 183 10.27 -6.48 15.50
CA ALA A 183 9.18 -7.15 16.21
C ALA A 183 9.21 -8.64 15.92
N GLY A 184 8.93 -9.46 16.91
CA GLY A 184 8.68 -10.88 16.70
C GLY A 184 7.45 -11.09 15.82
N ALA A 185 7.15 -12.35 15.53
CA ALA A 185 5.92 -12.71 14.81
C ALA A 185 4.68 -12.22 15.58
N PRO A 186 3.61 -11.82 14.87
CA PRO A 186 2.35 -11.45 15.52
C PRO A 186 1.85 -12.56 16.43
N PRO A 187 1.18 -12.22 17.56
CA PRO A 187 0.71 -13.22 18.52
C PRO A 187 -0.42 -14.10 17.97
N GLY A 188 -1.02 -13.74 16.85
CA GLY A 188 -2.08 -14.51 16.20
C GLY A 188 -2.68 -13.78 15.02
N VAL A 189 -3.43 -14.50 14.19
CA VAL A 189 -4.08 -13.98 12.98
C VAL A 189 -5.08 -12.86 13.30
N THR A 190 -5.85 -13.00 14.38
CA THR A 190 -6.81 -11.97 14.82
C THR A 190 -6.11 -10.66 15.17
N ALA A 191 -4.98 -10.72 15.89
CA ALA A 191 -4.21 -9.51 16.21
C ALA A 191 -3.62 -8.86 14.95
N LEU A 192 -3.12 -9.68 14.01
CA LEU A 192 -2.65 -9.22 12.71
C LEU A 192 -3.76 -8.50 11.93
N ALA A 193 -4.95 -9.09 11.88
CA ALA A 193 -6.10 -8.52 11.18
C ALA A 193 -6.53 -7.18 11.80
N TRP A 194 -6.62 -7.07 13.12
CA TRP A 194 -6.94 -5.80 13.79
C TRP A 194 -5.87 -4.72 13.58
N GLY A 195 -4.59 -5.13 13.55
CA GLY A 195 -3.50 -4.22 13.17
C GLY A 195 -3.67 -3.69 11.74
N GLY A 196 -4.02 -4.56 10.80
CA GLY A 196 -4.35 -4.17 9.41
C GLY A 196 -5.57 -3.26 9.32
N MET A 197 -6.63 -3.52 10.13
CA MET A 197 -7.80 -2.64 10.22
C MET A 197 -7.43 -1.23 10.72
N ALA A 198 -6.50 -1.11 11.67
CA ALA A 198 -6.05 0.19 12.15
C ALA A 198 -5.35 1.03 11.07
N MET A 199 -4.74 0.38 10.07
CA MET A 199 -4.11 1.07 8.94
C MET A 199 -5.10 1.85 8.07
N TRP A 200 -6.40 1.58 8.14
CA TRP A 200 -7.43 2.40 7.48
C TRP A 200 -7.39 3.87 7.91
N LEU A 201 -6.93 4.17 9.14
CA LEU A 201 -6.81 5.53 9.66
C LEU A 201 -5.74 6.36 8.91
N VAL A 202 -4.85 5.71 8.17
CA VAL A 202 -3.80 6.39 7.40
C VAL A 202 -4.39 7.17 6.21
N ALA A 203 -5.45 6.68 5.58
CA ALA A 203 -6.09 7.38 4.47
C ALA A 203 -6.77 8.70 4.91
N PRO A 204 -7.60 8.76 5.97
CA PRO A 204 -8.08 10.02 6.55
C PRO A 204 -6.95 10.98 6.97
N TRP A 205 -5.88 10.47 7.54
CA TRP A 205 -4.71 11.30 7.85
C TRP A 205 -4.09 11.90 6.58
N GLY A 206 -3.96 11.10 5.52
CA GLY A 206 -3.49 11.57 4.22
C GLY A 206 -4.40 12.65 3.62
N TRP A 207 -5.73 12.50 3.70
CA TRP A 207 -6.69 13.54 3.26
C TRP A 207 -6.51 14.83 4.04
N TRP A 208 -6.44 14.74 5.36
CA TRP A 208 -6.25 15.89 6.22
C TRP A 208 -4.93 16.59 5.94
N ALA A 209 -3.81 15.88 5.94
CA ALA A 209 -2.49 16.49 5.70
C ALA A 209 -2.40 17.14 4.31
N ASP A 210 -2.95 16.50 3.27
CA ASP A 210 -2.94 17.02 1.90
C ASP A 210 -3.85 18.24 1.70
N SER A 211 -4.96 18.36 2.45
CA SER A 211 -5.84 19.54 2.41
C SER A 211 -5.16 20.82 2.89
N HIS A 212 -4.10 20.69 3.70
CA HIS A 212 -3.23 21.78 4.16
C HIS A 212 -1.99 22.00 3.28
N ARG A 213 -1.98 21.41 2.06
CA ARG A 213 -0.90 21.57 1.09
C ARG A 213 -1.45 22.08 -0.25
N ALA A 214 -0.60 22.69 -1.04
CA ALA A 214 -0.91 23.16 -2.39
C ALA A 214 0.05 22.49 -3.39
N ILE A 215 -0.41 22.34 -4.63
CA ILE A 215 0.45 21.94 -5.74
C ILE A 215 1.48 23.05 -5.98
N ALA A 216 2.75 22.71 -6.05
CA ALA A 216 3.80 23.60 -6.48
C ALA A 216 3.72 23.74 -8.01
N HIS A 217 3.32 24.92 -8.49
CA HIS A 217 3.45 25.22 -9.92
C HIS A 217 4.94 25.30 -10.26
N SER A 218 5.36 24.63 -11.34
CA SER A 218 6.70 24.85 -11.91
C SER A 218 6.77 26.30 -12.40
N THR A 219 7.56 27.12 -11.72
CA THR A 219 7.99 28.43 -12.25
C THR A 219 8.87 28.20 -13.46
#